data_fb3d78c14ee75fffca8714e16ac4de70
#
_entry.id   fb3d78c14ee75fffca8714e16ac4de70
#
_cell.length_a   1.000
_cell.length_b   1.000
_cell.length_c   1.000
_cell.angle_alpha   90.00
_cell.angle_beta   90.00
_cell.angle_gamma   90.00
#
_symmetry.space_group_name_H-M   'P 1'
#
loop_
_entity.id
_entity.type
_entity.pdbx_description
1 polymer ?
#
loop_
_entity_poly.entity_id
_entity_poly.type
_entity_poly.pdbx_seq_one_letter_code
_entity_poly.pdbx_strand_id
1 'polypeptide(L)'
;MERIEFIKAYEIFDSRGNPTVQVKIVTNNGITGYACVPSGASTGAYEAHELRDKDTQVLGGKGVKKAVKNVNDLIAPALKNLCVSNQEKIDRIMLELDKSTSKSRLGANAILGVSLAAARTAANCYNMPLYRYLGGANARIMPRPMMNILNGGAHATNNIDIQEF
;
A
#
# COMPACT_ATOMS: atom_id res chain seq x y z
N MET A 1 19.17 -16.40 0.17
CA MET A 1 17.87 -15.75 0.47
C MET A 1 18.02 -14.26 0.19
N GLU A 2 17.10 -13.73 -0.59
CA GLU A 2 17.11 -12.33 -0.98
C GLU A 2 16.72 -11.43 0.19
N ARG A 3 17.59 -10.48 0.50
CA ARG A 3 17.42 -9.58 1.64
C ARG A 3 17.10 -8.17 1.16
N ILE A 4 16.28 -7.47 1.91
CA ILE A 4 15.98 -6.06 1.68
C ILE A 4 17.23 -5.23 1.90
N GLU A 5 17.72 -4.60 0.85
CA GLU A 5 18.83 -3.66 0.93
C GLU A 5 18.34 -2.23 1.08
N PHE A 6 17.27 -1.88 0.32
CA PHE A 6 16.79 -0.53 0.22
C PHE A 6 15.27 -0.47 0.10
N ILE A 7 14.64 0.40 0.87
CA ILE A 7 13.22 0.78 0.76
C ILE A 7 13.13 2.28 0.59
N LYS A 8 12.35 2.73 -0.40
CA LYS A 8 12.08 4.16 -0.62
C LYS A 8 10.63 4.39 -0.98
N ALA A 9 10.02 5.34 -0.31
CA ALA A 9 8.68 5.83 -0.64
C ALA A 9 8.73 7.20 -1.33
N TYR A 10 7.70 7.44 -2.13
CA TYR A 10 7.49 8.67 -2.88
C TYR A 10 6.01 9.06 -2.79
N GLU A 11 5.74 10.36 -2.82
CA GLU A 11 4.41 10.88 -3.09
C GLU A 11 4.20 10.87 -4.60
N ILE A 12 3.11 10.27 -5.05
CA ILE A 12 2.68 10.23 -6.45
C ILE A 12 1.22 10.64 -6.55
N PHE A 13 0.68 10.75 -7.75
CA PHE A 13 -0.75 11.01 -7.98
C PHE A 13 -1.47 9.75 -8.45
N ASP A 14 -2.68 9.53 -7.93
CA ASP A 14 -3.58 8.48 -8.40
C ASP A 14 -4.29 8.88 -9.71
N SER A 15 -5.14 7.99 -10.25
CA SER A 15 -5.91 8.24 -11.48
C SER A 15 -6.91 9.41 -11.39
N ARG A 16 -7.22 9.87 -10.19
CA ARG A 16 -8.10 11.01 -9.91
C ARG A 16 -7.33 12.29 -9.61
N GLY A 17 -5.99 12.26 -9.69
CA GLY A 17 -5.13 13.39 -9.35
C GLY A 17 -4.95 13.64 -7.87
N ASN A 18 -5.34 12.70 -6.98
CA ASN A 18 -5.08 12.83 -5.56
C ASN A 18 -3.72 12.24 -5.18
N PRO A 19 -3.01 12.87 -4.22
CA PRO A 19 -1.75 12.34 -3.73
C PRO A 19 -1.92 10.95 -3.10
N THR A 20 -0.98 10.05 -3.39
CA THR A 20 -0.87 8.75 -2.74
C THR A 20 0.58 8.32 -2.59
N VAL A 21 0.80 7.17 -1.94
CA VAL A 21 2.14 6.65 -1.64
C VAL A 21 2.53 5.58 -2.66
N GLN A 22 3.72 5.70 -3.24
CA GLN A 22 4.40 4.62 -3.92
C GLN A 22 5.59 4.16 -3.07
N VAL A 23 5.78 2.85 -2.94
CA VAL A 23 6.93 2.25 -2.27
C VAL A 23 7.70 1.39 -3.26
N LYS A 24 9.03 1.54 -3.27
CA LYS A 24 9.98 0.71 -3.99
C LYS A 24 10.85 -0.05 -3.00
N ILE A 25 11.05 -1.34 -3.24
CA ILE A 25 11.99 -2.19 -2.50
C ILE A 25 13.02 -2.74 -3.48
N VAL A 26 14.27 -2.75 -3.06
CA VAL A 26 15.40 -3.34 -3.78
C VAL A 26 16.08 -4.35 -2.86
N THR A 27 16.42 -5.51 -3.39
CA THR A 27 17.15 -6.56 -2.67
C THR A 27 18.65 -6.44 -2.90
N ASN A 28 19.44 -7.14 -2.07
CA ASN A 28 20.90 -7.20 -2.11
C ASN A 28 21.51 -7.69 -3.45
N ASN A 29 20.70 -8.34 -4.28
CA ASN A 29 21.10 -8.76 -5.65
C ASN A 29 20.41 -7.92 -6.75
N GLY A 30 19.84 -6.76 -6.40
CA GLY A 30 19.29 -5.78 -7.33
C GLY A 30 17.88 -6.07 -7.82
N ILE A 31 17.20 -7.14 -7.35
CA ILE A 31 15.81 -7.39 -7.71
C ILE A 31 14.92 -6.33 -7.08
N THR A 32 14.00 -5.81 -7.89
CA THR A 32 13.17 -4.67 -7.50
C THR A 32 11.69 -5.02 -7.59
N GLY A 33 10.91 -4.52 -6.65
CA GLY A 33 9.45 -4.47 -6.73
C GLY A 33 8.93 -3.14 -6.21
N TYR A 34 7.74 -2.76 -6.66
CA TYR A 34 7.09 -1.54 -6.20
C TYR A 34 5.58 -1.71 -6.10
N ALA A 35 4.95 -0.89 -5.28
CA ALA A 35 3.50 -0.82 -5.14
C ALA A 35 3.05 0.61 -4.99
N CYS A 36 1.92 0.94 -5.60
CA CYS A 36 1.19 2.18 -5.38
C CYS A 36 -0.01 1.86 -4.48
N VAL A 37 -0.24 2.69 -3.48
CA VAL A 37 -1.31 2.47 -2.51
C VAL A 37 -2.63 2.98 -3.07
N PRO A 38 -3.69 2.16 -3.16
CA PRO A 38 -5.01 2.64 -3.52
C PRO A 38 -5.59 3.49 -2.39
N SER A 39 -6.36 4.53 -2.74
CA SER A 39 -7.09 5.37 -1.80
C SER A 39 -8.58 5.26 -2.04
N GLY A 40 -9.37 5.09 -0.98
CA GLY A 40 -10.82 5.04 -1.04
C GLY A 40 -11.45 6.43 -1.19
N ALA A 41 -12.72 6.48 -1.63
CA ALA A 41 -13.51 7.72 -1.69
C ALA A 41 -14.29 7.96 -0.39
N SER A 42 -14.61 6.91 0.36
CA SER A 42 -15.32 6.95 1.64
C SER A 42 -14.54 6.18 2.70
N THR A 43 -14.81 6.43 3.97
CA THR A 43 -14.17 5.77 5.10
C THR A 43 -15.21 5.20 6.06
N GLY A 44 -14.97 3.96 6.53
CA GLY A 44 -15.77 3.34 7.58
C GLY A 44 -15.26 3.67 9.00
N ALA A 45 -16.12 3.57 10.00
CA ALA A 45 -15.79 3.88 11.39
C ALA A 45 -14.66 3.00 11.97
N TYR A 46 -14.50 1.79 11.47
CA TYR A 46 -13.49 0.82 11.93
C TYR A 46 -12.32 0.65 10.94
N GLU A 47 -12.26 1.48 9.91
CA GLU A 47 -11.23 1.40 8.89
C GLU A 47 -9.88 1.85 9.43
N ALA A 48 -8.79 1.23 8.93
CA ALA A 48 -7.45 1.65 9.27
C ALA A 48 -7.18 3.06 8.72
N HIS A 49 -6.47 3.89 9.50
CA HIS A 49 -6.30 5.29 9.23
C HIS A 49 -5.32 5.56 8.07
N GLU A 50 -5.83 6.14 6.98
CA GLU A 50 -4.99 6.69 5.92
C GLU A 50 -4.37 8.01 6.40
N LEU A 51 -3.04 8.05 6.52
CA LEU A 51 -2.33 9.23 7.02
C LEU A 51 -2.20 10.29 5.93
N ARG A 52 -2.86 11.43 6.14
CA ARG A 52 -2.82 12.64 5.31
C ARG A 52 -2.16 13.79 6.07
N ASP A 53 -1.51 14.69 5.34
CA ASP A 53 -0.75 15.82 5.94
C ASP A 53 -1.65 16.86 6.59
N LYS A 54 -2.88 17.04 6.07
CA LYS A 54 -3.90 18.01 6.54
C LYS A 54 -3.45 19.49 6.45
N ASP A 55 -2.39 19.76 5.69
CA ASP A 55 -1.95 21.13 5.38
C ASP A 55 -2.75 21.64 4.17
N THR A 56 -3.75 22.45 4.43
CA THR A 56 -4.67 23.00 3.41
C THR A 56 -3.98 23.88 2.37
N GLN A 57 -2.78 24.41 2.67
CA GLN A 57 -2.00 25.20 1.74
C GLN A 57 -1.31 24.33 0.67
N VAL A 58 -1.19 23.02 0.92
CA VAL A 58 -0.53 22.07 0.02
C VAL A 58 -1.53 20.99 -0.40
N LEU A 59 -1.80 20.89 -1.71
CA LEU A 59 -2.68 19.86 -2.30
C LEU A 59 -4.05 19.74 -1.58
N GLY A 60 -4.59 20.86 -1.08
CA GLY A 60 -5.86 20.87 -0.36
C GLY A 60 -5.88 20.02 0.91
N GLY A 61 -4.74 19.82 1.56
CA GLY A 61 -4.61 18.99 2.78
C GLY A 61 -4.49 17.48 2.51
N LYS A 62 -4.54 17.07 1.24
CA LYS A 62 -4.51 15.65 0.84
C LYS A 62 -3.10 15.05 0.73
N GLY A 63 -2.03 15.86 0.92
CA GLY A 63 -0.64 15.39 0.84
C GLY A 63 -0.37 14.16 1.72
N VAL A 64 0.65 13.37 1.35
CA VAL A 64 1.04 12.13 2.05
C VAL A 64 2.52 12.13 2.46
N LYS A 65 3.14 13.31 2.55
CA LYS A 65 4.56 13.45 2.90
C LYS A 65 4.91 12.87 4.27
N LYS A 66 3.98 12.94 5.25
CA LYS A 66 4.16 12.31 6.57
C LYS A 66 4.24 10.79 6.45
N ALA A 67 3.35 10.16 5.67
CA ALA A 67 3.39 8.73 5.40
C ALA A 67 4.68 8.32 4.67
N VAL A 68 5.07 9.08 3.64
CA VAL A 68 6.35 8.90 2.93
C VAL A 68 7.53 8.98 3.89
N LYS A 69 7.55 9.98 4.77
CA LYS A 69 8.59 10.14 5.79
C LYS A 69 8.63 8.94 6.75
N ASN A 70 7.47 8.47 7.21
CA ASN A 70 7.38 7.30 8.08
C ASN A 70 7.97 6.05 7.43
N VAL A 71 7.72 5.83 6.12
CA VAL A 71 8.36 4.72 5.40
C VAL A 71 9.87 4.90 5.36
N ASN A 72 10.35 6.07 4.95
CA ASN A 72 11.77 6.30 4.71
C ASN A 72 12.60 6.30 6.00
N ASP A 73 12.09 6.90 7.07
CA ASP A 73 12.87 7.16 8.29
C ASP A 73 12.63 6.13 9.39
N LEU A 74 11.48 5.44 9.40
CA LEU A 74 11.12 4.51 10.47
C LEU A 74 11.03 3.07 9.97
N ILE A 75 10.27 2.80 8.90
CA ILE A 75 10.03 1.44 8.42
C ILE A 75 11.26 0.90 7.68
N ALA A 76 11.85 1.67 6.78
CA ALA A 76 12.97 1.23 5.97
C ALA A 76 14.18 0.77 6.81
N PRO A 77 14.65 1.52 7.84
CA PRO A 77 15.73 1.04 8.70
C PRO A 77 15.38 -0.24 9.47
N ALA A 78 14.13 -0.37 9.94
CA ALA A 78 13.69 -1.51 10.73
C ALA A 78 13.60 -2.81 9.91
N LEU A 79 13.36 -2.71 8.60
CA LEU A 79 13.24 -3.85 7.70
C LEU A 79 14.53 -4.18 6.94
N LYS A 80 15.57 -3.36 7.08
CA LYS A 80 16.85 -3.59 6.39
C LYS A 80 17.43 -4.95 6.74
N ASN A 81 17.99 -5.64 5.75
CA ASN A 81 18.57 -6.98 5.86
C ASN A 81 17.59 -8.12 6.18
N LEU A 82 16.30 -7.86 6.29
CA LEU A 82 15.32 -8.94 6.40
C LEU A 82 15.15 -9.68 5.08
N CYS A 83 14.82 -10.97 5.17
CA CYS A 83 14.43 -11.75 4.01
C CYS A 83 13.12 -11.18 3.42
N VAL A 84 13.13 -10.79 2.15
CA VAL A 84 11.99 -10.14 1.49
C VAL A 84 10.76 -11.05 1.34
N SER A 85 10.96 -12.37 1.35
CA SER A 85 9.87 -13.34 1.29
C SER A 85 9.24 -13.68 2.65
N ASN A 86 9.78 -13.15 3.76
CA ASN A 86 9.19 -13.35 5.08
C ASN A 86 8.13 -12.29 5.36
N GLN A 87 7.00 -12.38 4.62
CA GLN A 87 5.90 -11.42 4.68
C GLN A 87 5.37 -11.21 6.10
N GLU A 88 5.13 -12.29 6.82
CA GLU A 88 4.61 -12.24 8.19
C GLU A 88 5.51 -11.43 9.12
N LYS A 89 6.82 -11.65 9.04
CA LYS A 89 7.78 -10.91 9.87
C LYS A 89 7.85 -9.43 9.50
N ILE A 90 7.79 -9.11 8.20
CA ILE A 90 7.77 -7.74 7.69
C ILE A 90 6.53 -7.01 8.24
N ASP A 91 5.36 -7.60 8.07
CA ASP A 91 4.10 -7.01 8.50
C ASP A 91 4.03 -6.85 10.03
N ARG A 92 4.48 -7.86 10.78
CA ARG A 92 4.54 -7.81 12.24
C ARG A 92 5.42 -6.68 12.76
N ILE A 93 6.63 -6.50 12.21
CA ILE A 93 7.52 -5.42 12.61
C ILE A 93 6.86 -4.04 12.36
N MET A 94 6.18 -3.87 11.25
CA MET A 94 5.48 -2.60 10.97
C MET A 94 4.33 -2.36 11.95
N LEU A 95 3.58 -3.39 12.32
CA LEU A 95 2.51 -3.29 13.32
C LEU A 95 3.08 -3.01 14.73
N GLU A 96 4.19 -3.62 15.09
CA GLU A 96 4.91 -3.36 16.36
C GLU A 96 5.48 -1.93 16.40
N LEU A 97 5.89 -1.37 15.28
CA LEU A 97 6.33 0.02 15.18
C LEU A 97 5.14 1.00 15.30
N ASP A 98 4.01 0.67 14.72
CA ASP A 98 2.81 1.53 14.78
C ASP A 98 2.19 1.56 16.18
N LYS A 99 1.98 0.41 16.80
CA LYS A 99 1.39 0.21 18.15
C LYS A 99 -0.04 0.72 18.31
N SER A 100 -0.68 1.26 17.29
CA SER A 100 -2.07 1.69 17.33
C SER A 100 -2.99 0.65 16.67
N THR A 101 -4.21 0.53 17.16
CA THR A 101 -5.20 -0.41 16.61
C THR A 101 -5.61 -0.04 15.19
N SER A 102 -5.69 1.25 14.88
CA SER A 102 -6.11 1.80 13.59
C SER A 102 -4.96 2.17 12.65
N LYS A 103 -3.71 1.81 12.97
CA LYS A 103 -2.50 2.17 12.20
C LYS A 103 -2.33 3.70 12.02
N SER A 104 -2.75 4.47 13.03
CA SER A 104 -2.80 5.92 12.95
C SER A 104 -1.44 6.61 13.10
N ARG A 105 -0.43 5.92 13.66
CA ARG A 105 0.90 6.51 13.88
C ARG A 105 1.74 6.51 12.61
N LEU A 106 1.88 5.38 11.96
CA LEU A 106 2.63 5.27 10.70
C LEU A 106 1.77 5.62 9.48
N GLY A 107 0.50 5.29 9.55
CA GLY A 107 -0.46 5.37 8.47
C GLY A 107 -0.68 4.02 7.79
N ALA A 108 -1.95 3.64 7.57
CA ALA A 108 -2.29 2.44 6.84
C ALA A 108 -1.71 2.44 5.43
N ASN A 109 -1.67 3.59 4.76
CA ASN A 109 -1.05 3.77 3.46
C ASN A 109 0.46 3.50 3.46
N ALA A 110 1.19 3.93 4.49
CA ALA A 110 2.62 3.62 4.64
C ALA A 110 2.85 2.11 4.82
N ILE A 111 2.12 1.49 5.75
CA ILE A 111 2.23 0.05 6.04
C ILE A 111 1.83 -0.79 4.83
N LEU A 112 0.69 -0.51 4.20
CA LEU A 112 0.20 -1.24 3.04
C LEU A 112 1.16 -1.11 1.85
N GLY A 113 1.70 0.08 1.60
CA GLY A 113 2.66 0.30 0.53
C GLY A 113 3.89 -0.58 0.64
N VAL A 114 4.46 -0.70 1.85
CA VAL A 114 5.63 -1.55 2.10
C VAL A 114 5.27 -3.04 2.00
N SER A 115 4.15 -3.46 2.59
CA SER A 115 3.67 -4.84 2.56
C SER A 115 3.46 -5.34 1.13
N LEU A 116 2.75 -4.55 0.30
CA LEU A 116 2.52 -4.88 -1.11
C LEU A 116 3.81 -4.88 -1.94
N ALA A 117 4.70 -3.91 -1.70
CA ALA A 117 6.00 -3.86 -2.39
C ALA A 117 6.88 -5.06 -2.03
N ALA A 118 6.85 -5.52 -0.77
CA ALA A 118 7.59 -6.71 -0.33
C ALA A 118 7.07 -7.97 -1.05
N ALA A 119 5.76 -8.19 -1.10
CA ALA A 119 5.15 -9.31 -1.80
C ALA A 119 5.52 -9.32 -3.30
N ARG A 120 5.48 -8.16 -3.97
CA ARG A 120 5.87 -8.03 -5.38
C ARG A 120 7.37 -8.29 -5.59
N THR A 121 8.21 -7.75 -4.71
CA THR A 121 9.66 -8.00 -4.78
C THR A 121 9.96 -9.48 -4.58
N ALA A 122 9.33 -10.12 -3.60
CA ALA A 122 9.49 -11.56 -3.37
C ALA A 122 9.02 -12.39 -4.58
N ALA A 123 7.87 -12.06 -5.17
CA ALA A 123 7.41 -12.72 -6.39
C ALA A 123 8.43 -12.60 -7.53
N ASN A 124 9.02 -11.41 -7.70
CA ASN A 124 10.06 -11.17 -8.70
C ASN A 124 11.34 -11.97 -8.40
N CYS A 125 11.72 -12.15 -7.12
CA CYS A 125 12.86 -12.99 -6.73
C CYS A 125 12.67 -14.46 -7.14
N TYR A 126 11.44 -14.95 -7.13
CA TYR A 126 11.09 -16.31 -7.59
C TYR A 126 10.73 -16.38 -9.08
N ASN A 127 10.84 -15.26 -9.80
CA ASN A 127 10.43 -15.15 -11.21
C ASN A 127 8.99 -15.63 -11.43
N MET A 128 8.10 -15.26 -10.51
CA MET A 128 6.69 -15.64 -10.52
C MET A 128 5.78 -14.42 -10.66
N PRO A 129 4.66 -14.51 -11.37
CA PRO A 129 3.62 -13.49 -11.30
C PRO A 129 3.01 -13.46 -9.87
N LEU A 130 2.63 -12.27 -9.42
CA LEU A 130 2.18 -12.04 -8.04
C LEU A 130 1.01 -12.96 -7.64
N TYR A 131 0.03 -13.19 -8.53
CA TYR A 131 -1.11 -14.07 -8.24
C TYR A 131 -0.68 -15.50 -7.88
N ARG A 132 0.37 -16.01 -8.54
CA ARG A 132 0.91 -17.35 -8.28
C ARG A 132 1.71 -17.38 -6.99
N TYR A 133 2.48 -16.33 -6.72
CA TYR A 133 3.22 -16.20 -5.47
C TYR A 133 2.29 -16.20 -4.25
N LEU A 134 1.19 -15.44 -4.32
CA LEU A 134 0.20 -15.36 -3.23
C LEU A 134 -0.71 -16.60 -3.14
N GLY A 135 -1.17 -17.11 -4.28
CA GLY A 135 -2.15 -18.19 -4.33
C GLY A 135 -1.56 -19.60 -4.39
N GLY A 136 -0.24 -19.73 -4.55
CA GLY A 136 0.44 -21.01 -4.63
C GLY A 136 0.12 -21.83 -5.89
N ALA A 137 0.36 -23.15 -5.82
CA ALA A 137 0.20 -24.07 -6.96
C ALA A 137 -1.23 -24.16 -7.49
N ASN A 138 -2.21 -23.88 -6.66
CA ASN A 138 -3.65 -23.99 -7.02
C ASN A 138 -4.26 -22.67 -7.54
N ALA A 139 -3.49 -21.61 -7.70
CA ALA A 139 -3.95 -20.35 -8.26
C ALA A 139 -4.24 -20.45 -9.77
N ARG A 140 -5.30 -21.16 -10.13
CA ARG A 140 -5.72 -21.44 -11.51
C ARG A 140 -7.16 -21.01 -11.83
N ILE A 141 -7.92 -20.64 -10.82
CA ILE A 141 -9.33 -20.29 -10.99
C ILE A 141 -9.44 -18.78 -11.14
N MET A 142 -9.92 -18.34 -12.31
CA MET A 142 -10.27 -16.93 -12.53
C MET A 142 -11.55 -16.63 -11.73
N PRO A 143 -11.57 -15.63 -10.85
CA PRO A 143 -12.81 -15.24 -10.19
C PRO A 143 -13.84 -14.73 -11.22
N ARG A 144 -15.13 -14.86 -10.92
CA ARG A 144 -16.16 -14.19 -11.72
C ARG A 144 -15.96 -12.69 -11.59
N PRO A 145 -15.89 -11.95 -12.70
CA PRO A 145 -15.81 -10.51 -12.64
C PRO A 145 -17.03 -9.93 -11.93
N MET A 146 -16.79 -9.11 -10.94
CA MET A 146 -17.79 -8.19 -10.38
C MET A 146 -17.44 -6.79 -10.84
N MET A 147 -18.43 -6.03 -11.23
CA MET A 147 -18.21 -4.67 -11.70
C MET A 147 -19.31 -3.76 -11.16
N ASN A 148 -18.96 -2.54 -10.95
CA ASN A 148 -19.87 -1.49 -10.59
C ASN A 148 -20.49 -0.93 -11.87
N ILE A 149 -21.79 -1.11 -12.06
CA ILE A 149 -22.49 -0.68 -13.27
C ILE A 149 -23.11 0.70 -13.07
N LEU A 150 -23.55 1.00 -11.82
CA LEU A 150 -24.22 2.23 -11.46
C LEU A 150 -23.50 2.88 -10.29
N ASN A 151 -23.10 4.13 -10.46
CA ASN A 151 -22.42 4.91 -9.44
C ASN A 151 -23.17 6.21 -9.17
N GLY A 152 -23.35 6.53 -7.89
CA GLY A 152 -23.93 7.79 -7.43
C GLY A 152 -23.39 8.18 -6.06
N GLY A 153 -24.09 9.00 -5.31
CA GLY A 153 -23.69 9.45 -4.00
C GLY A 153 -22.25 10.01 -3.97
N ALA A 154 -21.41 9.51 -3.08
CA ALA A 154 -20.01 9.95 -2.95
C ALA A 154 -19.09 9.45 -4.08
N HIS A 155 -19.55 8.53 -4.93
CA HIS A 155 -18.75 7.88 -5.97
C HIS A 155 -18.91 8.49 -7.35
N ALA A 156 -19.84 9.42 -7.54
CA ALA A 156 -20.04 10.14 -8.81
C ALA A 156 -20.62 11.55 -8.59
N THR A 157 -20.35 12.45 -9.54
CA THR A 157 -20.85 13.82 -9.53
C THR A 157 -22.19 13.94 -10.28
N ASN A 158 -23.14 13.07 -9.98
CA ASN A 158 -24.48 13.06 -10.55
C ASN A 158 -25.54 13.13 -9.43
N ASN A 159 -26.81 13.06 -9.79
CA ASN A 159 -27.96 13.14 -8.89
C ASN A 159 -28.57 11.76 -8.54
N ILE A 160 -27.80 10.69 -8.67
CA ILE A 160 -28.24 9.33 -8.32
C ILE A 160 -27.97 9.09 -6.84
N ASP A 161 -29.01 8.70 -6.09
CA ASP A 161 -28.88 8.43 -4.65
C ASP A 161 -28.24 7.08 -4.32
N ILE A 162 -28.26 6.14 -5.28
CA ILE A 162 -27.62 4.83 -5.12
C ILE A 162 -26.11 4.98 -5.34
N GLN A 163 -25.33 4.70 -4.30
CA GLN A 163 -23.88 4.87 -4.34
C GLN A 163 -23.18 3.89 -5.28
N GLU A 164 -23.57 2.61 -5.22
CA GLU A 164 -23.02 1.54 -6.05
C GLU A 164 -24.05 0.43 -6.30
N PHE A 165 -24.04 -0.11 -7.52
CA PHE A 165 -24.83 -1.28 -7.90
C PHE A 165 -24.18 -2.08 -9.03
#